data_0f4cd1fa2d661da344d1feaa3acbbb5a
#
_entry.id   0f4cd1fa2d661da344d1feaa3acbbb5a
#
_cell.length_a   1.000
_cell.length_b   1.000
_cell.length_c   1.000
_cell.angle_alpha   90.00
_cell.angle_beta   90.00
_cell.angle_gamma   90.00
#
_symmetry.space_group_name_H-M   'P 1'
#
loop_
_entity.id
_entity.type
_entity.pdbx_description
1 polymer ?
#
loop_
_entity_poly.entity_id
_entity_poly.type
_entity_poly.pdbx_seq_one_letter_code
_entity_poly.pdbx_strand_id
1 'polypeptide(L)'
;VLMLDEMDKLGGGIQGDPSAALLEVLDPAQNGTFQDNYLGVPFDLTGVFFIATANVPDQIPGPLRDRMEMIEIPGYTQEEKVEIARRYLLDRQREGAGLSAEQLEVTDGAMHRIVAEYTREAGCRQLERELGAVARHFAVRIADGSLQQARVDADDVAEILGAPKFEGEVAMRTSVPGVATGLAWTPVGGDILFIEANRSQGSGRLVLTGQLGDVMKESAQTALSLIKARADQ
;
A
#
# COMPACT_ATOMS: atom_id res chain seq x y z
N VAL A 1 -20.47 15.29 -13.28
CA VAL A 1 -19.61 14.75 -12.21
C VAL A 1 -18.21 15.30 -12.39
N LEU A 2 -17.63 15.86 -11.34
CA LEU A 2 -16.24 16.30 -11.30
C LEU A 2 -15.47 15.42 -10.33
N MET A 3 -14.35 14.87 -10.79
CA MET A 3 -13.47 14.04 -9.96
C MET A 3 -12.23 14.81 -9.57
N LEU A 4 -11.94 14.85 -8.26
CA LEU A 4 -10.75 15.45 -7.65
C LEU A 4 -9.88 14.34 -7.11
N ASP A 5 -8.81 14.02 -7.82
CA ASP A 5 -7.92 12.92 -7.45
C ASP A 5 -6.79 13.40 -6.53
N GLU A 6 -6.40 12.55 -5.57
CA GLU A 6 -5.29 12.80 -4.63
C GLU A 6 -5.42 14.11 -3.81
N MET A 7 -6.59 14.33 -3.22
CA MET A 7 -6.89 15.53 -2.40
C MET A 7 -5.95 15.71 -1.19
N ASP A 8 -5.37 14.64 -0.69
CA ASP A 8 -4.37 14.65 0.38
C ASP A 8 -3.02 15.25 -0.03
N LYS A 9 -2.80 15.45 -1.33
CA LYS A 9 -1.59 16.10 -1.88
C LYS A 9 -1.76 17.59 -2.14
N LEU A 10 -2.92 18.16 -1.82
CA LEU A 10 -3.14 19.58 -1.90
C LEU A 10 -2.29 20.28 -0.82
N GLY A 11 -1.20 20.89 -1.22
CA GLY A 11 -0.32 21.66 -0.36
C GLY A 11 -0.42 23.17 -0.67
N GLY A 12 -0.41 23.99 0.37
CA GLY A 12 -0.20 25.42 0.22
C GLY A 12 1.22 25.68 -0.30
N GLY A 13 1.36 26.41 -1.41
CA GLY A 13 2.62 26.79 -2.00
C GLY A 13 2.75 28.29 -2.16
N ILE A 14 3.91 28.77 -2.67
CA ILE A 14 4.17 30.20 -2.95
C ILE A 14 3.14 30.79 -3.93
N GLN A 15 2.44 29.96 -4.69
CA GLN A 15 1.46 30.35 -5.71
C GLN A 15 0.00 30.41 -5.19
N GLY A 16 -0.24 30.17 -3.90
CA GLY A 16 -1.57 30.16 -3.28
C GLY A 16 -1.93 28.88 -2.59
N ASP A 17 -3.10 28.87 -1.96
CA ASP A 17 -3.69 27.71 -1.29
C ASP A 17 -4.91 27.21 -2.09
N PRO A 18 -4.78 26.10 -2.86
CA PRO A 18 -5.89 25.54 -3.60
C PRO A 18 -7.04 25.06 -2.70
N SER A 19 -6.77 24.78 -1.41
CA SER A 19 -7.78 24.36 -0.46
C SER A 19 -8.80 25.45 -0.20
N ALA A 20 -8.39 26.73 -0.24
CA ALA A 20 -9.30 27.87 -0.07
C ALA A 20 -10.30 27.97 -1.24
N ALA A 21 -9.85 27.76 -2.47
CA ALA A 21 -10.72 27.77 -3.64
C ALA A 21 -11.72 26.59 -3.60
N LEU A 22 -11.26 25.42 -3.16
CA LEU A 22 -12.11 24.24 -3.03
C LEU A 22 -13.17 24.39 -1.92
N LEU A 23 -12.89 25.15 -0.88
CA LEU A 23 -13.90 25.47 0.15
C LEU A 23 -15.07 26.23 -0.45
N GLU A 24 -14.82 27.17 -1.37
CA GLU A 24 -15.86 27.91 -2.09
C GLU A 24 -16.62 27.01 -3.09
N VAL A 25 -15.89 26.18 -3.84
CA VAL A 25 -16.44 25.23 -4.81
C VAL A 25 -17.37 24.20 -4.15
N LEU A 26 -16.99 23.70 -2.98
CA LEU A 26 -17.73 22.66 -2.27
C LEU A 26 -18.79 23.20 -1.31
N ASP A 27 -18.87 24.51 -1.14
CA ASP A 27 -19.90 25.14 -0.29
C ASP A 27 -21.20 25.38 -1.08
N PRO A 28 -22.31 24.69 -0.74
CA PRO A 28 -23.58 24.90 -1.42
C PRO A 28 -24.12 26.33 -1.38
N ALA A 29 -23.68 27.14 -0.40
CA ALA A 29 -24.09 28.54 -0.30
C ALA A 29 -23.30 29.47 -1.25
N GLN A 30 -22.15 29.05 -1.74
CA GLN A 30 -21.24 29.86 -2.55
C GLN A 30 -21.04 29.32 -3.98
N ASN A 31 -21.19 28.02 -4.19
CA ASN A 31 -20.88 27.37 -5.45
C ASN A 31 -21.80 27.78 -6.62
N GLY A 32 -22.96 28.39 -6.38
CA GLY A 32 -23.85 28.93 -7.41
C GLY A 32 -23.32 30.19 -8.11
N THR A 33 -22.35 30.87 -7.51
CA THR A 33 -21.74 32.10 -8.04
C THR A 33 -20.22 32.04 -8.01
N PHE A 34 -19.67 30.82 -8.14
CA PHE A 34 -18.22 30.62 -8.17
C PHE A 34 -17.59 31.46 -9.29
N GLN A 35 -16.55 32.20 -8.93
CA GLN A 35 -15.84 33.05 -9.88
C GLN A 35 -14.39 32.61 -10.00
N ASP A 36 -14.04 32.12 -11.21
CA ASP A 36 -12.65 31.84 -11.55
C ASP A 36 -11.87 33.15 -11.67
N ASN A 37 -10.72 33.24 -10.97
CA ASN A 37 -9.90 34.45 -10.94
C ASN A 37 -9.27 34.81 -12.30
N TYR A 38 -9.16 33.86 -13.21
CA TYR A 38 -8.58 34.06 -14.54
C TYR A 38 -9.64 34.53 -15.56
N LEU A 39 -10.79 33.88 -15.57
CA LEU A 39 -11.87 34.23 -16.49
C LEU A 39 -12.70 35.42 -16.01
N GLY A 40 -12.79 35.64 -14.70
CA GLY A 40 -13.56 36.73 -14.09
C GLY A 40 -15.07 36.68 -14.34
N VAL A 41 -15.59 35.50 -14.75
CA VAL A 41 -17.01 35.28 -15.03
C VAL A 41 -17.55 34.30 -14.00
N PRO A 42 -18.72 34.60 -13.38
CA PRO A 42 -19.36 33.70 -12.46
C PRO A 42 -19.83 32.44 -13.17
N PHE A 43 -19.66 31.29 -12.51
CA PHE A 43 -20.06 29.97 -13.02
C PHE A 43 -20.89 29.24 -11.95
N ASP A 44 -22.02 28.66 -12.36
CA ASP A 44 -22.89 27.91 -11.48
C ASP A 44 -22.45 26.45 -11.37
N LEU A 45 -22.00 26.04 -10.19
CA LEU A 45 -21.58 24.67 -9.86
C LEU A 45 -22.62 23.89 -9.08
N THR A 46 -23.83 24.44 -8.82
CA THR A 46 -24.86 23.77 -8.01
C THR A 46 -25.31 22.43 -8.57
N GLY A 47 -25.24 22.25 -9.90
CA GLY A 47 -25.56 21.00 -10.57
C GLY A 47 -24.39 19.99 -10.68
N VAL A 48 -23.23 20.29 -10.08
CA VAL A 48 -22.04 19.45 -10.16
C VAL A 48 -21.99 18.50 -8.98
N PHE A 49 -21.88 17.20 -9.27
CA PHE A 49 -21.59 16.19 -8.26
C PHE A 49 -20.08 15.97 -8.18
N PHE A 50 -19.52 16.14 -6.98
CA PHE A 50 -18.09 16.04 -6.73
C PHE A 50 -17.74 14.67 -6.15
N ILE A 51 -16.70 14.04 -6.67
CA ILE A 51 -16.08 12.84 -6.10
C ILE A 51 -14.62 13.16 -5.86
N ALA A 52 -14.14 12.90 -4.65
CA ALA A 52 -12.73 13.10 -4.31
C ALA A 52 -12.08 11.77 -3.91
N THR A 53 -10.79 11.59 -4.20
CA THR A 53 -10.00 10.48 -3.69
C THR A 53 -8.86 11.00 -2.81
N ALA A 54 -8.49 10.20 -1.82
CA ALA A 54 -7.35 10.47 -0.96
C ALA A 54 -6.78 9.16 -0.41
N ASN A 55 -5.47 9.11 -0.17
CA ASN A 55 -4.82 7.98 0.48
C ASN A 55 -4.66 8.21 1.99
N VAL A 56 -4.48 9.46 2.42
CA VAL A 56 -4.26 9.84 3.81
C VAL A 56 -5.27 10.92 4.21
N PRO A 57 -6.44 10.53 4.76
CA PRO A 57 -7.51 11.46 5.09
C PRO A 57 -7.09 12.61 6.03
N ASP A 58 -6.14 12.34 6.94
CA ASP A 58 -5.68 13.33 7.91
C ASP A 58 -4.85 14.46 7.29
N GLN A 59 -4.39 14.31 6.05
CA GLN A 59 -3.72 15.37 5.30
C GLN A 59 -4.70 16.31 4.58
N ILE A 60 -5.97 15.94 4.48
CA ILE A 60 -7.00 16.83 3.97
C ILE A 60 -7.30 17.89 5.03
N PRO A 61 -7.27 19.21 4.69
CA PRO A 61 -7.62 20.25 5.63
C PRO A 61 -8.99 20.02 6.28
N GLY A 62 -9.07 20.17 7.61
CA GLY A 62 -10.28 19.93 8.39
C GLY A 62 -11.55 20.54 7.79
N PRO A 63 -11.55 21.85 7.43
CA PRO A 63 -12.72 22.51 6.85
C PRO A 63 -13.21 21.90 5.53
N LEU A 64 -12.33 21.31 4.72
CA LEU A 64 -12.72 20.56 3.52
C LEU A 64 -13.32 19.20 3.88
N ARG A 65 -12.67 18.49 4.81
CA ARG A 65 -13.12 17.19 5.28
C ARG A 65 -14.52 17.26 5.90
N ASP A 66 -14.83 18.31 6.63
CA ASP A 66 -16.15 18.53 7.24
C ASP A 66 -17.31 18.72 6.23
N ARG A 67 -16.96 18.98 4.96
CA ARG A 67 -17.93 19.10 3.85
C ARG A 67 -18.04 17.85 3.01
N MET A 68 -17.32 16.79 3.35
CA MET A 68 -17.25 15.54 2.58
C MET A 68 -17.87 14.39 3.36
N GLU A 69 -18.57 13.52 2.63
CA GLU A 69 -18.89 12.20 3.13
C GLU A 69 -17.69 11.27 2.86
N MET A 70 -17.14 10.70 3.93
CA MET A 70 -15.96 9.85 3.84
C MET A 70 -16.38 8.39 3.69
N ILE A 71 -15.98 7.77 2.58
CA ILE A 71 -16.17 6.34 2.31
C ILE A 71 -14.80 5.68 2.30
N GLU A 72 -14.52 4.86 3.32
CA GLU A 72 -13.27 4.13 3.39
C GLU A 72 -13.32 2.87 2.51
N ILE A 73 -12.32 2.72 1.65
CA ILE A 73 -12.12 1.53 0.82
C ILE A 73 -10.88 0.81 1.37
N PRO A 74 -11.06 -0.30 2.09
CA PRO A 74 -9.92 -1.04 2.66
C PRO A 74 -9.08 -1.67 1.55
N GLY A 75 -7.83 -2.00 1.89
CA GLY A 75 -6.97 -2.80 1.03
C GLY A 75 -7.45 -4.24 0.92
N TYR A 76 -6.93 -4.95 -0.06
CA TYR A 76 -7.24 -6.36 -0.30
C TYR A 76 -6.36 -7.29 0.55
N THR A 77 -6.95 -8.38 1.03
CA THR A 77 -6.22 -9.51 1.65
C THR A 77 -5.41 -10.27 0.58
N GLN A 78 -4.51 -11.14 1.02
CA GLN A 78 -3.73 -11.96 0.08
C GLN A 78 -4.64 -12.87 -0.76
N GLU A 79 -5.67 -13.47 -0.15
CA GLU A 79 -6.64 -14.33 -0.81
C GLU A 79 -7.45 -13.56 -1.85
N GLU A 80 -7.91 -12.37 -1.50
CA GLU A 80 -8.63 -11.50 -2.43
C GLU A 80 -7.75 -11.07 -3.61
N LYS A 81 -6.46 -10.78 -3.37
CA LYS A 81 -5.51 -10.44 -4.43
C LYS A 81 -5.28 -11.60 -5.40
N VAL A 82 -5.18 -12.83 -4.89
CA VAL A 82 -5.07 -14.03 -5.75
C VAL A 82 -6.32 -14.18 -6.61
N GLU A 83 -7.50 -13.96 -6.02
CA GLU A 83 -8.77 -14.06 -6.76
C GLU A 83 -8.90 -12.96 -7.83
N ILE A 84 -8.48 -11.73 -7.51
CA ILE A 84 -8.43 -10.60 -8.46
C ILE A 84 -7.42 -10.89 -9.58
N ALA A 85 -6.25 -11.43 -9.22
CA ALA A 85 -5.22 -11.81 -10.17
C ALA A 85 -5.74 -12.83 -11.18
N ARG A 86 -6.39 -13.88 -10.70
CA ARG A 86 -6.95 -14.96 -11.52
C ARG A 86 -8.07 -14.50 -12.44
N ARG A 87 -9.01 -13.68 -11.92
CA ARG A 87 -10.22 -13.30 -12.69
C ARG A 87 -9.99 -12.15 -13.65
N TYR A 88 -9.05 -11.26 -13.35
CA TYR A 88 -8.97 -10.00 -14.09
C TYR A 88 -7.56 -9.64 -14.55
N LEU A 89 -6.55 -9.77 -13.66
CA LEU A 89 -5.24 -9.21 -13.98
C LEU A 89 -4.47 -10.08 -14.96
N LEU A 90 -4.52 -11.40 -14.79
CA LEU A 90 -3.77 -12.33 -15.63
C LEU A 90 -4.21 -12.23 -17.09
N ASP A 91 -5.52 -12.23 -17.35
CA ASP A 91 -6.05 -12.13 -18.72
C ASP A 91 -5.67 -10.79 -19.35
N ARG A 92 -5.79 -9.69 -18.60
CA ARG A 92 -5.36 -8.38 -19.09
C ARG A 92 -3.87 -8.32 -19.41
N GLN A 93 -3.02 -8.97 -18.61
CA GLN A 93 -1.58 -9.00 -18.87
C GLN A 93 -1.21 -9.94 -20.03
N ARG A 94 -1.93 -11.06 -20.22
CA ARG A 94 -1.79 -11.93 -21.41
C ARG A 94 -2.11 -11.15 -22.67
N GLU A 95 -3.28 -10.52 -22.74
CA GLU A 95 -3.72 -9.70 -23.88
C GLU A 95 -2.72 -8.59 -24.19
N GLY A 96 -2.27 -7.85 -23.15
CA GLY A 96 -1.28 -6.78 -23.28
C GLY A 96 0.11 -7.27 -23.78
N ALA A 97 0.43 -8.53 -23.54
CA ALA A 97 1.66 -9.19 -24.02
C ALA A 97 1.47 -9.95 -25.37
N GLY A 98 0.26 -9.95 -25.95
CA GLY A 98 -0.06 -10.67 -27.19
C GLY A 98 -0.15 -12.18 -27.02
N LEU A 99 -0.44 -12.67 -25.80
CA LEU A 99 -0.56 -14.09 -25.47
C LEU A 99 -2.02 -14.52 -25.34
N SER A 100 -2.33 -15.75 -25.80
CA SER A 100 -3.63 -16.39 -25.53
C SER A 100 -3.63 -17.09 -24.15
N ALA A 101 -4.81 -17.48 -23.70
CA ALA A 101 -4.97 -18.23 -22.45
C ALA A 101 -4.27 -19.60 -22.48
N GLU A 102 -4.24 -20.23 -23.66
CA GLU A 102 -3.58 -21.52 -23.87
C GLU A 102 -2.05 -21.41 -23.89
N GLN A 103 -1.51 -20.22 -24.21
CA GLN A 103 -0.07 -20.00 -24.32
C GLN A 103 0.60 -19.75 -22.97
N LEU A 104 -0.12 -19.21 -21.99
CA LEU A 104 0.43 -18.98 -20.66
C LEU A 104 -0.59 -19.36 -19.59
N GLU A 105 -0.28 -20.37 -18.81
CA GLU A 105 -0.97 -20.73 -17.58
C GLU A 105 -0.14 -20.33 -16.37
N VAL A 106 -0.75 -19.69 -15.38
CA VAL A 106 -0.13 -19.40 -14.07
C VAL A 106 -0.98 -20.10 -13.02
N THR A 107 -0.37 -21.03 -12.28
CA THR A 107 -1.08 -21.82 -11.27
C THR A 107 -1.43 -20.99 -10.04
N ASP A 108 -2.42 -21.43 -9.27
CA ASP A 108 -2.79 -20.79 -7.99
C ASP A 108 -1.60 -20.74 -7.01
N GLY A 109 -0.76 -21.77 -7.00
CA GLY A 109 0.47 -21.80 -6.19
C GLY A 109 1.45 -20.70 -6.59
N ALA A 110 1.64 -20.48 -7.89
CA ALA A 110 2.47 -19.38 -8.40
C ALA A 110 1.86 -18.01 -8.06
N MET A 111 0.55 -17.86 -8.21
CA MET A 111 -0.14 -16.59 -7.83
C MET A 111 0.00 -16.29 -6.34
N HIS A 112 -0.21 -17.28 -5.48
CA HIS A 112 -0.01 -17.12 -4.04
C HIS A 112 1.43 -16.71 -3.71
N ARG A 113 2.41 -17.32 -4.35
CA ARG A 113 3.82 -16.98 -4.16
C ARG A 113 4.15 -15.58 -4.65
N ILE A 114 3.63 -15.16 -5.80
CA ILE A 114 3.80 -13.80 -6.32
C ILE A 114 3.20 -12.78 -5.34
N VAL A 115 1.99 -13.02 -4.84
CA VAL A 115 1.32 -12.14 -3.88
C VAL A 115 2.12 -12.03 -2.58
N ALA A 116 2.56 -13.16 -2.02
CA ALA A 116 3.20 -13.20 -0.71
C ALA A 116 4.65 -12.69 -0.72
N GLU A 117 5.43 -13.05 -1.75
CA GLU A 117 6.88 -12.84 -1.76
C GLU A 117 7.32 -11.67 -2.67
N TYR A 118 6.47 -11.19 -3.59
CA TYR A 118 6.85 -10.16 -4.56
C TYR A 118 6.01 -8.89 -4.47
N THR A 119 4.94 -8.88 -3.66
CA THR A 119 4.09 -7.70 -3.50
C THR A 119 3.87 -7.31 -2.03
N ARG A 120 3.85 -5.99 -1.75
CA ARG A 120 3.52 -5.44 -0.43
C ARG A 120 2.82 -4.10 -0.61
N GLU A 121 1.53 -4.17 -0.88
CA GLU A 121 0.68 -3.01 -1.20
C GLU A 121 -0.76 -3.25 -0.74
N ALA A 122 -1.53 -2.19 -0.51
CA ALA A 122 -2.95 -2.29 -0.19
C ALA A 122 -3.80 -2.68 -1.43
N GLY A 123 -3.44 -2.18 -2.60
CA GLY A 123 -4.09 -2.47 -3.87
C GLY A 123 -3.47 -3.64 -4.63
N CYS A 124 -3.54 -3.59 -5.97
CA CYS A 124 -3.05 -4.63 -6.87
C CYS A 124 -2.12 -4.10 -7.98
N ARG A 125 -1.60 -2.87 -7.88
CA ARG A 125 -0.76 -2.27 -8.94
C ARG A 125 0.60 -2.96 -9.07
N GLN A 126 1.22 -3.32 -7.94
CA GLN A 126 2.48 -4.06 -7.95
C GLN A 126 2.25 -5.49 -8.44
N LEU A 127 1.18 -6.15 -7.96
CA LEU A 127 0.78 -7.48 -8.42
C LEU A 127 0.57 -7.51 -9.94
N GLU A 128 -0.12 -6.52 -10.47
CA GLU A 128 -0.30 -6.38 -11.91
C GLU A 128 1.02 -6.24 -12.67
N ARG A 129 1.97 -5.48 -12.14
CA ARG A 129 3.31 -5.32 -12.74
C ARG A 129 4.11 -6.62 -12.73
N GLU A 130 4.04 -7.38 -11.64
CA GLU A 130 4.73 -8.68 -11.54
C GLU A 130 4.12 -9.70 -12.50
N LEU A 131 2.78 -9.80 -12.59
CA LEU A 131 2.10 -10.63 -13.59
C LEU A 131 2.45 -10.21 -15.02
N GLY A 132 2.55 -8.91 -15.27
CA GLY A 132 3.00 -8.38 -16.54
C GLY A 132 4.47 -8.75 -16.86
N ALA A 133 5.33 -8.82 -15.85
CA ALA A 133 6.70 -9.28 -16.02
C ALA A 133 6.75 -10.76 -16.39
N VAL A 134 5.94 -11.59 -15.73
CA VAL A 134 5.78 -13.02 -16.10
C VAL A 134 5.27 -13.16 -17.54
N ALA A 135 4.23 -12.43 -17.91
CA ALA A 135 3.68 -12.50 -19.27
C ALA A 135 4.71 -12.11 -20.33
N ARG A 136 5.45 -11.02 -20.10
CA ARG A 136 6.50 -10.55 -21.03
C ARG A 136 7.66 -11.55 -21.15
N HIS A 137 8.05 -12.20 -20.04
CA HIS A 137 9.11 -13.22 -20.07
C HIS A 137 8.79 -14.33 -21.07
N PHE A 138 7.55 -14.81 -21.08
CA PHE A 138 7.14 -15.89 -21.98
C PHE A 138 6.75 -15.39 -23.38
N ALA A 139 6.24 -14.15 -23.49
CA ALA A 139 5.92 -13.58 -24.79
C ALA A 139 7.14 -13.53 -25.74
N VAL A 140 8.30 -13.19 -25.21
CA VAL A 140 9.55 -13.19 -26.00
C VAL A 140 9.89 -14.60 -26.50
N ARG A 141 9.82 -15.61 -25.64
CA ARG A 141 10.16 -17.00 -25.96
C ARG A 141 9.15 -17.66 -26.89
N ILE A 142 7.90 -17.22 -26.86
CA ILE A 142 6.86 -17.72 -27.78
C ILE A 142 6.99 -17.03 -29.12
N ALA A 143 7.31 -15.72 -29.14
CA ALA A 143 7.49 -14.97 -30.37
C ALA A 143 8.72 -15.41 -31.18
N ASP A 144 9.81 -15.80 -30.53
CA ASP A 144 11.01 -16.33 -31.19
C ASP A 144 10.91 -17.83 -31.59
N GLY A 145 9.79 -18.50 -31.22
CA GLY A 145 9.49 -19.86 -31.55
C GLY A 145 10.20 -20.91 -30.66
N SER A 146 10.91 -20.47 -29.62
CA SER A 146 11.59 -21.39 -28.69
C SER A 146 10.61 -22.11 -27.74
N LEU A 147 9.39 -21.56 -27.60
CA LEU A 147 8.34 -22.13 -26.77
C LEU A 147 6.98 -21.96 -27.47
N GLN A 148 6.08 -22.94 -27.29
CA GLN A 148 4.71 -22.82 -27.80
C GLN A 148 3.70 -22.47 -26.72
N GLN A 149 3.91 -22.97 -25.53
CA GLN A 149 3.08 -22.74 -24.35
C GLN A 149 3.92 -22.80 -23.08
N ALA A 150 3.51 -22.11 -22.04
CA ALA A 150 4.16 -22.09 -20.74
C ALA A 150 3.14 -22.36 -19.63
N ARG A 151 3.56 -23.11 -18.63
CA ARG A 151 2.88 -23.24 -17.35
C ARG A 151 3.86 -22.83 -16.27
N VAL A 152 3.42 -21.91 -15.41
CA VAL A 152 4.23 -21.34 -14.32
C VAL A 152 3.72 -21.92 -13.01
N ASP A 153 4.55 -22.71 -12.36
CA ASP A 153 4.31 -23.22 -11.01
C ASP A 153 5.05 -22.37 -9.96
N ALA A 154 4.78 -22.62 -8.68
CA ALA A 154 5.36 -21.84 -7.59
C ALA A 154 6.90 -21.79 -7.64
N ASP A 155 7.56 -22.89 -7.99
CA ASP A 155 9.02 -22.99 -8.02
C ASP A 155 9.65 -22.17 -9.16
N ASP A 156 8.93 -21.95 -10.24
CA ASP A 156 9.40 -21.20 -11.40
C ASP A 156 9.43 -19.68 -11.16
N VAL A 157 8.66 -19.20 -10.17
CA VAL A 157 8.49 -17.75 -9.93
C VAL A 157 9.83 -17.06 -9.64
N ALA A 158 10.71 -17.70 -8.86
CA ALA A 158 12.01 -17.15 -8.53
C ALA A 158 12.97 -17.07 -9.71
N GLU A 159 12.86 -18.00 -10.66
CA GLU A 159 13.65 -17.98 -11.91
C GLU A 159 13.20 -16.81 -12.80
N ILE A 160 11.89 -16.52 -12.84
CA ILE A 160 11.30 -15.51 -13.71
C ILE A 160 11.44 -14.09 -13.13
N LEU A 161 11.10 -13.92 -11.85
CA LEU A 161 11.02 -12.61 -11.18
C LEU A 161 12.28 -12.28 -10.36
N GLY A 162 13.23 -13.21 -10.24
CA GLY A 162 14.40 -13.07 -9.38
C GLY A 162 14.12 -13.49 -7.93
N ALA A 163 15.07 -13.17 -7.03
CA ALA A 163 14.93 -13.49 -5.62
C ALA A 163 13.67 -12.85 -5.00
N PRO A 164 13.01 -13.53 -4.04
CA PRO A 164 11.90 -12.96 -3.30
C PRO A 164 12.23 -11.57 -2.76
N LYS A 165 11.30 -10.63 -2.92
CA LYS A 165 11.45 -9.25 -2.44
C LYS A 165 11.07 -9.12 -0.96
N PHE A 166 10.19 -10.02 -0.51
CA PHE A 166 9.67 -10.07 0.85
C PHE A 166 9.75 -11.51 1.36
N GLU A 167 10.61 -11.76 2.32
CA GLU A 167 10.70 -13.04 2.98
C GLU A 167 9.76 -13.08 4.19
N GLY A 168 9.04 -14.18 4.34
CA GLY A 168 8.24 -14.45 5.54
C GLY A 168 9.17 -14.84 6.70
N GLU A 169 9.78 -13.87 7.36
CA GLU A 169 10.72 -14.08 8.48
C GLU A 169 10.10 -14.76 9.72
N VAL A 170 8.80 -15.03 9.69
CA VAL A 170 8.00 -15.43 10.86
C VAL A 170 8.42 -16.73 11.50
N ALA A 171 8.87 -17.70 10.70
CA ALA A 171 9.11 -19.06 11.21
C ALA A 171 10.43 -19.24 11.99
N MET A 172 11.42 -18.39 11.78
CA MET A 172 12.77 -18.60 12.33
C MET A 172 13.10 -17.83 13.62
N ARG A 173 12.32 -16.80 13.99
CA ARG A 173 12.67 -15.89 15.09
C ARG A 173 11.86 -16.06 16.38
N THR A 174 10.82 -16.87 16.40
CA THR A 174 9.88 -16.98 17.55
C THR A 174 10.43 -17.73 18.76
N SER A 175 11.55 -18.42 18.66
CA SER A 175 12.14 -19.23 19.75
C SER A 175 13.47 -18.72 20.29
N VAL A 176 13.90 -17.53 19.86
CA VAL A 176 15.19 -16.97 20.32
C VAL A 176 14.97 -16.14 21.59
N PRO A 177 15.67 -16.41 22.71
CA PRO A 177 15.62 -15.59 23.91
C PRO A 177 16.01 -14.14 23.62
N GLY A 178 15.20 -13.19 24.11
CA GLY A 178 15.40 -11.76 23.84
C GLY A 178 14.67 -11.24 22.61
N VAL A 179 13.92 -12.09 21.90
CA VAL A 179 13.06 -11.69 20.77
C VAL A 179 11.59 -11.85 21.18
N ALA A 180 10.81 -10.81 20.96
CA ALA A 180 9.36 -10.81 21.14
C ALA A 180 8.67 -10.44 19.84
N THR A 181 7.58 -11.15 19.53
CA THR A 181 6.74 -10.85 18.37
C THR A 181 5.77 -9.73 18.73
N GLY A 182 5.79 -8.65 17.96
CA GLY A 182 4.83 -7.57 18.00
C GLY A 182 3.93 -7.61 16.78
N LEU A 183 2.77 -6.97 16.88
CA LEU A 183 1.86 -6.73 15.78
C LEU A 183 1.90 -5.25 15.43
N ALA A 184 2.05 -4.93 14.16
CA ALA A 184 1.95 -3.60 13.62
C ALA A 184 0.76 -3.51 12.68
N TRP A 185 0.04 -2.39 12.73
CA TRP A 185 -0.92 -2.06 11.70
C TRP A 185 -0.22 -1.25 10.60
N THR A 186 -0.43 -1.63 9.36
CA THR A 186 0.11 -0.94 8.19
C THR A 186 -1.01 -0.66 7.19
N PRO A 187 -0.83 0.27 6.25
CA PRO A 187 -1.81 0.51 5.19
C PRO A 187 -2.13 -0.72 4.33
N VAL A 188 -1.29 -1.75 4.40
CA VAL A 188 -1.47 -3.02 3.66
C VAL A 188 -2.03 -4.14 4.55
N GLY A 189 -2.44 -3.84 5.78
CA GLY A 189 -2.98 -4.79 6.74
C GLY A 189 -2.10 -4.97 7.98
N GLY A 190 -2.39 -5.99 8.79
CA GLY A 190 -1.55 -6.36 9.92
C GLY A 190 -0.21 -6.92 9.47
N ASP A 191 0.85 -6.52 10.16
CA ASP A 191 2.21 -7.02 9.92
C ASP A 191 2.84 -7.48 11.24
N ILE A 192 3.75 -8.43 11.15
CA ILE A 192 4.51 -8.93 12.30
C ILE A 192 5.84 -8.21 12.35
N LEU A 193 6.15 -7.65 13.51
CA LEU A 193 7.46 -7.08 13.77
C LEU A 193 8.15 -7.83 14.92
N PHE A 194 9.46 -7.93 14.85
CA PHE A 194 10.26 -8.52 15.92
C PHE A 194 10.92 -7.43 16.74
N ILE A 195 10.69 -7.51 18.05
CA ILE A 195 11.30 -6.62 19.03
C ILE A 195 12.46 -7.39 19.64
N GLU A 196 13.67 -6.99 19.31
CA GLU A 196 14.89 -7.62 19.83
C GLU A 196 15.45 -6.81 21.00
N ALA A 197 15.68 -7.48 22.12
CA ALA A 197 16.27 -6.90 23.31
C ALA A 197 17.57 -7.61 23.66
N ASN A 198 18.68 -6.87 23.65
CA ASN A 198 20.00 -7.36 24.01
C ASN A 198 20.51 -6.66 25.25
N ARG A 199 21.22 -7.40 26.10
CA ARG A 199 21.90 -6.88 27.28
C ARG A 199 23.40 -6.79 27.01
N SER A 200 23.98 -5.61 27.23
CA SER A 200 25.43 -5.40 27.19
C SER A 200 25.94 -4.85 28.52
N GLN A 201 27.21 -5.01 28.78
CA GLN A 201 27.86 -4.34 29.92
C GLN A 201 27.92 -2.83 29.65
N GLY A 202 27.62 -2.02 30.67
CA GLY A 202 27.63 -0.56 30.51
C GLY A 202 26.95 0.17 31.67
N SER A 203 26.62 1.43 31.46
CA SER A 203 26.05 2.35 32.46
C SER A 203 24.54 2.16 32.73
N GLY A 204 23.91 1.11 32.21
CA GLY A 204 22.48 0.87 32.40
C GLY A 204 21.57 1.76 31.55
N ARG A 205 22.10 2.37 30.50
CA ARG A 205 21.31 3.21 29.57
C ARG A 205 20.48 2.34 28.61
N LEU A 206 19.25 2.74 28.40
CA LEU A 206 18.41 2.19 27.33
C LEU A 206 18.82 2.82 25.99
N VAL A 207 19.21 2.01 25.03
CA VAL A 207 19.49 2.43 23.66
C VAL A 207 18.38 1.84 22.77
N LEU A 208 17.67 2.69 22.06
CA LEU A 208 16.59 2.32 21.14
C LEU A 208 17.03 2.58 19.70
N THR A 209 16.83 1.59 18.84
CA THR A 209 17.15 1.67 17.40
C THR A 209 15.92 1.28 16.57
N GLY A 210 15.89 1.55 15.26
CA GLY A 210 14.84 1.11 14.34
C GLY A 210 13.82 2.19 13.98
N GLN A 211 14.13 3.49 14.07
CA GLN A 211 13.22 4.60 13.70
C GLN A 211 11.86 4.54 14.40
N LEU A 212 11.85 4.20 15.68
CA LEU A 212 10.64 4.06 16.48
C LEU A 212 9.90 5.39 16.60
N GLY A 213 8.58 5.35 16.44
CA GLY A 213 7.69 6.46 16.80
C GLY A 213 7.68 6.72 18.30
N ASP A 214 7.13 7.86 18.73
CA ASP A 214 7.19 8.30 20.13
C ASP A 214 6.44 7.33 21.06
N VAL A 215 5.30 6.81 20.66
CA VAL A 215 4.52 5.80 21.41
C VAL A 215 5.36 4.54 21.70
N MET A 216 6.11 4.06 20.73
CA MET A 216 6.97 2.88 20.93
C MET A 216 8.16 3.18 21.82
N LYS A 217 8.73 4.39 21.76
CA LYS A 217 9.80 4.82 22.67
C LYS A 217 9.32 4.87 24.11
N GLU A 218 8.14 5.44 24.35
CA GLU A 218 7.51 5.46 25.68
C GLU A 218 7.18 4.06 26.17
N SER A 219 6.67 3.18 25.33
CA SER A 219 6.40 1.78 25.66
C SER A 219 7.66 1.04 26.09
N ALA A 220 8.78 1.24 25.39
CA ALA A 220 10.06 0.63 25.75
C ALA A 220 10.60 1.15 27.10
N GLN A 221 10.45 2.45 27.39
CA GLN A 221 10.84 3.04 28.66
C GLN A 221 9.98 2.51 29.82
N THR A 222 8.67 2.39 29.59
CA THR A 222 7.73 1.83 30.57
C THR A 222 8.02 0.37 30.86
N ALA A 223 8.30 -0.43 29.83
CA ALA A 223 8.69 -1.84 29.97
C ALA A 223 9.99 -1.98 30.80
N LEU A 224 11.01 -1.18 30.53
CA LEU A 224 12.24 -1.19 31.31
C LEU A 224 12.01 -0.80 32.78
N SER A 225 11.17 0.21 33.03
CA SER A 225 10.81 0.64 34.39
C SER A 225 10.10 -0.46 35.16
N LEU A 226 9.19 -1.18 34.51
CA LEU A 226 8.48 -2.33 35.09
C LEU A 226 9.46 -3.48 35.44
N ILE A 227 10.42 -3.78 34.55
CA ILE A 227 11.43 -4.81 34.79
C ILE A 227 12.30 -4.43 36.00
N LYS A 228 12.75 -3.17 36.08
CA LYS A 228 13.54 -2.68 37.21
C LYS A 228 12.77 -2.78 38.53
N ALA A 229 11.50 -2.37 38.54
CA ALA A 229 10.68 -2.46 39.76
C ALA A 229 10.43 -3.89 40.23
N ARG A 230 10.47 -4.88 39.34
CA ARG A 230 10.30 -6.31 39.67
C ARG A 230 11.63 -7.00 39.98
N ALA A 231 12.76 -6.46 39.53
CA ALA A 231 14.09 -7.03 39.81
C ALA A 231 14.55 -6.78 41.26
N ASP A 232 13.97 -5.79 41.95
CA ASP A 232 14.23 -5.47 43.35
C ASP A 232 13.36 -6.24 44.34
N GLN A 233 12.46 -7.12 43.84
CA GLN A 233 11.64 -8.06 44.62
C GLN A 233 12.22 -9.49 44.57
#